data_bb2f7b8341b010a3f11167b78137f5b4
#
_entry.id   bb2f7b8341b010a3f11167b78137f5b4
#
_cell.length_a   1.000
_cell.length_b   1.000
_cell.length_c   1.000
_cell.angle_alpha   90.00
_cell.angle_beta   90.00
_cell.angle_gamma   90.00
#
_symmetry.space_group_name_H-M   'P 1'
#
loop_
_entity.id
_entity.type
_entity.pdbx_description
1 polymer ?
#
loop_
_entity_poly.entity_id
_entity_poly.type
_entity_poly.pdbx_seq_one_letter_code
_entity_poly.pdbx_strand_id
1 'polypeptide(L)'
;MKYRFIATLHNMKLSNVKNKGTEIFPGARISNGSKSISDTLDTNLVRHTMGSITSESIKNSTYVYIDGEFEDIHNIEQMDKVGTQRTFSFLRQIEHFTHELWKVKDNNVYVIDGYLFAYNKHFEDGYTYKASLTGLYSYSTYEQNESCFSDSQLTTAIQNFVPLSKDEFNEENFGGKHPDVDILLKNKGSKRMLRALYFTVGARSSSVMPRKIVNYCNALECLFTTGKSEVNHKIAERVAIMLGTTFESKKNLFQLVKKAYNFRSEMVHGQALKAKEEDLVIVSQGLDNVLRELIVENHGVFSKDDKEMDDFFLDLLFS
;
A
#
# COMPACT_ATOMS: atom_id res chain seq x y z
N MET A 1 2.68 21.19 -24.50
CA MET A 1 1.30 20.64 -24.46
C MET A 1 0.94 20.36 -23.02
N LYS A 2 -0.23 20.81 -22.54
CA LYS A 2 -0.69 20.54 -21.16
C LYS A 2 -1.18 19.09 -21.02
N TYR A 3 -1.10 18.56 -19.81
CA TYR A 3 -1.72 17.29 -19.51
C TYR A 3 -2.44 17.32 -18.16
N ARG A 4 -3.42 16.42 -18.01
CA ARG A 4 -4.05 16.04 -16.76
C ARG A 4 -4.06 14.52 -16.65
N PHE A 5 -3.53 14.03 -15.52
CA PHE A 5 -3.67 12.63 -15.12
C PHE A 5 -4.79 12.51 -14.11
N ILE A 6 -5.57 11.43 -14.18
CA ILE A 6 -6.66 11.13 -13.23
C ILE A 6 -6.61 9.64 -12.88
N ALA A 7 -6.75 9.34 -11.58
CA ALA A 7 -6.93 7.98 -11.08
C ALA A 7 -7.92 7.96 -9.90
N THR A 8 -8.78 6.95 -9.85
CA THR A 8 -9.73 6.77 -8.74
C THR A 8 -9.09 6.00 -7.60
N LEU A 9 -9.28 6.48 -6.37
CA LEU A 9 -8.99 5.73 -5.16
C LEU A 9 -10.25 4.94 -4.76
N HIS A 10 -10.29 3.68 -5.17
CA HIS A 10 -11.42 2.80 -4.87
C HIS A 10 -11.58 2.58 -3.37
N ASN A 11 -12.82 2.46 -2.92
CA ASN A 11 -13.21 2.25 -1.52
C ASN A 11 -12.76 3.38 -0.56
N MET A 12 -12.39 4.55 -1.07
CA MET A 12 -12.00 5.69 -0.26
C MET A 12 -13.09 6.74 -0.21
N LYS A 13 -13.43 7.18 1.01
CA LYS A 13 -14.24 8.38 1.26
C LYS A 13 -13.44 9.39 2.08
N LEU A 14 -13.65 10.66 1.81
CA LEU A 14 -13.16 11.76 2.62
C LEU A 14 -14.32 12.30 3.46
N SER A 15 -14.07 12.60 4.74
CA SER A 15 -15.09 13.16 5.65
C SER A 15 -15.63 14.51 5.19
N ASN A 16 -14.82 15.27 4.47
CA ASN A 16 -15.17 16.60 3.93
C ASN A 16 -14.94 16.69 2.43
N VAL A 17 -15.76 17.53 1.77
CA VAL A 17 -15.58 17.80 0.32
C VAL A 17 -14.37 18.69 0.11
N LYS A 18 -13.47 18.27 -0.78
CA LYS A 18 -12.24 18.97 -1.15
C LYS A 18 -12.25 19.36 -2.63
N ASN A 19 -12.97 20.43 -2.96
CA ASN A 19 -13.16 20.84 -4.36
C ASN A 19 -11.84 21.15 -5.11
N LYS A 20 -10.88 21.81 -4.46
CA LYS A 20 -9.55 22.08 -5.04
C LYS A 20 -8.55 20.98 -4.79
N GLY A 21 -8.95 19.95 -4.04
CA GLY A 21 -8.08 18.88 -3.60
C GLY A 21 -7.02 19.32 -2.57
N THR A 22 -6.45 18.33 -1.88
CA THR A 22 -5.28 18.49 -1.00
C THR A 22 -4.06 17.93 -1.72
N GLU A 23 -2.94 18.63 -1.69
CA GLU A 23 -1.72 18.18 -2.34
C GLU A 23 -1.11 17.00 -1.58
N ILE A 24 -0.76 15.94 -2.31
CA ILE A 24 -0.11 14.73 -1.78
C ILE A 24 1.41 14.82 -1.99
N PHE A 25 1.81 15.20 -3.19
CA PHE A 25 3.18 15.49 -3.61
C PHE A 25 3.13 16.55 -4.73
N PRO A 26 4.24 17.17 -5.13
CA PRO A 26 4.23 18.29 -6.08
C PRO A 26 3.40 18.02 -7.33
N GLY A 27 2.34 18.81 -7.52
CA GLY A 27 1.41 18.71 -8.65
C GLY A 27 0.30 17.68 -8.52
N ALA A 28 0.36 16.75 -7.56
CA ALA A 28 -0.65 15.71 -7.36
C ALA A 28 -1.62 16.09 -6.23
N ARG A 29 -2.90 16.07 -6.50
CA ARG A 29 -3.94 16.47 -5.54
C ARG A 29 -5.02 15.41 -5.41
N ILE A 30 -5.38 15.07 -4.17
CA ILE A 30 -6.52 14.21 -3.84
C ILE A 30 -7.78 15.03 -3.63
N SER A 31 -8.87 14.65 -4.29
CA SER A 31 -10.14 15.38 -4.28
C SER A 31 -11.32 14.40 -4.30
N ASN A 32 -12.47 14.87 -3.86
CA ASN A 32 -13.79 14.25 -4.03
C ASN A 32 -14.83 15.28 -4.48
N GLY A 33 -14.38 16.40 -5.05
CA GLY A 33 -15.24 17.48 -5.52
C GLY A 33 -15.75 17.22 -6.93
N SER A 34 -17.03 16.85 -7.08
CA SER A 34 -17.65 16.56 -8.38
C SER A 34 -17.59 17.75 -9.36
N LYS A 35 -17.85 18.97 -8.90
CA LYS A 35 -17.86 20.16 -9.76
C LYS A 35 -16.51 20.46 -10.41
N SER A 36 -15.43 20.31 -9.68
CA SER A 36 -14.08 20.63 -10.17
C SER A 36 -13.57 19.66 -11.23
N ILE A 37 -14.08 18.44 -11.26
CA ILE A 37 -13.68 17.42 -12.24
C ILE A 37 -14.65 17.31 -13.41
N SER A 38 -15.91 17.73 -13.24
CA SER A 38 -16.95 17.63 -14.29
C SER A 38 -16.53 18.36 -15.56
N ASP A 39 -15.95 19.56 -15.47
CA ASP A 39 -15.49 20.32 -16.63
C ASP A 39 -14.46 19.52 -17.49
N THR A 40 -13.70 18.63 -16.86
CA THR A 40 -12.78 17.74 -17.57
C THR A 40 -13.50 16.49 -18.09
N LEU A 41 -14.26 15.82 -17.22
CA LEU A 41 -14.88 14.52 -17.52
C LEU A 41 -16.00 14.61 -18.56
N ASP A 42 -16.62 15.77 -18.72
CA ASP A 42 -17.69 15.98 -19.67
C ASP A 42 -17.21 16.36 -21.08
N THR A 43 -15.90 16.47 -21.29
CA THR A 43 -15.33 16.72 -22.62
C THR A 43 -15.34 15.49 -23.52
N ASN A 44 -15.37 15.71 -24.84
CA ASN A 44 -15.42 14.60 -25.81
C ASN A 44 -14.19 13.70 -25.73
N LEU A 45 -13.00 14.29 -25.61
CA LEU A 45 -11.73 13.55 -25.50
C LEU A 45 -11.77 12.55 -24.33
N VAL A 46 -12.20 13.02 -23.17
CA VAL A 46 -12.22 12.20 -21.95
C VAL A 46 -13.32 11.15 -22.01
N ARG A 47 -14.53 11.52 -22.45
CA ARG A 47 -15.66 10.58 -22.57
C ARG A 47 -15.41 9.47 -23.58
N HIS A 48 -14.78 9.76 -24.71
CA HIS A 48 -14.41 8.73 -25.68
C HIS A 48 -13.36 7.77 -25.15
N THR A 49 -12.42 8.25 -24.33
CA THR A 49 -11.33 7.43 -23.78
C THR A 49 -11.76 6.55 -22.62
N MET A 50 -12.48 7.13 -21.65
CA MET A 50 -12.87 6.43 -20.42
C MET A 50 -14.22 5.71 -20.55
N GLY A 51 -15.08 6.17 -21.44
CA GLY A 51 -16.49 5.82 -21.48
C GLY A 51 -17.33 6.57 -20.43
N SER A 52 -18.63 6.68 -20.69
CA SER A 52 -19.56 7.46 -19.87
C SER A 52 -19.71 6.90 -18.45
N ILE A 53 -19.72 5.58 -18.29
CA ILE A 53 -19.87 4.92 -16.98
C ILE A 53 -18.68 5.23 -16.07
N THR A 54 -17.45 5.12 -16.59
CA THR A 54 -16.24 5.42 -15.83
C THR A 54 -16.17 6.90 -15.44
N SER A 55 -16.48 7.79 -16.39
CA SER A 55 -16.53 9.24 -16.14
C SER A 55 -17.50 9.60 -15.02
N GLU A 56 -18.72 9.01 -15.04
CA GLU A 56 -19.72 9.26 -14.01
C GLU A 56 -19.32 8.68 -12.65
N SER A 57 -18.69 7.50 -12.65
CA SER A 57 -18.17 6.89 -11.42
C SER A 57 -17.12 7.77 -10.75
N ILE A 58 -16.22 8.39 -11.51
CA ILE A 58 -15.16 9.27 -10.96
C ILE A 58 -15.76 10.50 -10.28
N LYS A 59 -16.82 11.10 -10.86
CA LYS A 59 -17.49 12.29 -10.26
C LYS A 59 -18.02 12.03 -8.85
N ASN A 60 -18.35 10.78 -8.55
CA ASN A 60 -18.92 10.33 -7.28
C ASN A 60 -17.88 9.64 -6.35
N SER A 61 -16.61 9.66 -6.73
CA SER A 61 -15.54 8.95 -6.03
C SER A 61 -14.50 9.91 -5.45
N THR A 62 -13.62 9.39 -4.61
CA THR A 62 -12.35 10.04 -4.29
C THR A 62 -11.35 9.73 -5.41
N TYR A 63 -10.72 10.75 -5.94
CA TYR A 63 -9.77 10.63 -7.04
C TYR A 63 -8.51 11.47 -6.79
N VAL A 64 -7.43 11.10 -7.47
CA VAL A 64 -6.21 11.91 -7.56
C VAL A 64 -6.13 12.47 -8.97
N TYR A 65 -5.75 13.75 -9.10
CA TYR A 65 -5.41 14.35 -10.37
C TYR A 65 -4.05 15.02 -10.30
N ILE A 66 -3.36 15.05 -11.43
CA ILE A 66 -2.03 15.67 -11.58
C ILE A 66 -2.05 16.49 -12.86
N ASP A 67 -1.82 17.79 -12.72
CA ASP A 67 -1.71 18.71 -13.83
C ASP A 67 -0.24 19.03 -14.12
N GLY A 68 0.10 19.19 -15.40
CA GLY A 68 1.44 19.57 -15.80
C GLY A 68 1.55 19.86 -17.30
N GLU A 69 2.78 19.96 -17.76
CA GLU A 69 3.10 20.23 -19.15
C GLU A 69 4.15 19.25 -19.68
N PHE A 70 4.03 18.91 -20.96
CA PHE A 70 5.06 18.23 -21.71
C PHE A 70 5.97 19.27 -22.35
N GLU A 71 7.23 19.21 -22.02
CA GLU A 71 8.28 20.06 -22.59
C GLU A 71 9.10 19.26 -23.61
N ASP A 72 9.63 19.92 -24.63
CA ASP A 72 10.59 19.37 -25.59
C ASP A 72 10.17 18.08 -26.33
N ILE A 73 8.86 17.97 -26.64
CA ILE A 73 8.36 16.85 -27.44
C ILE A 73 8.25 17.28 -28.90
N HIS A 74 9.00 16.61 -29.78
CA HIS A 74 9.14 17.02 -31.17
C HIS A 74 8.35 16.15 -32.17
N ASN A 75 7.92 14.95 -31.76
CA ASN A 75 7.18 14.04 -32.61
C ASN A 75 6.23 13.13 -31.81
N ILE A 76 5.35 12.42 -32.53
CA ILE A 76 4.34 11.55 -31.94
C ILE A 76 4.93 10.35 -31.20
N GLU A 77 6.01 9.76 -31.72
CA GLU A 77 6.67 8.61 -31.11
C GLU A 77 7.25 8.96 -29.72
N GLN A 78 7.88 10.13 -29.64
CA GLN A 78 8.38 10.65 -28.37
C GLN A 78 7.22 10.98 -27.40
N MET A 79 6.11 11.54 -27.91
CA MET A 79 4.92 11.79 -27.12
C MET A 79 4.35 10.49 -26.53
N ASP A 80 4.21 9.44 -27.34
CA ASP A 80 3.69 8.16 -26.93
C ASP A 80 4.59 7.50 -25.87
N LYS A 81 5.91 7.53 -26.07
CA LYS A 81 6.87 7.02 -25.10
C LYS A 81 6.73 7.75 -23.76
N VAL A 82 6.84 9.07 -23.75
CA VAL A 82 6.82 9.89 -22.52
C VAL A 82 5.44 9.85 -21.86
N GLY A 83 4.35 9.91 -22.63
CA GLY A 83 2.99 9.84 -22.13
C GLY A 83 2.69 8.51 -21.42
N THR A 84 3.08 7.41 -22.03
CA THR A 84 2.93 6.07 -21.46
C THR A 84 3.75 5.93 -20.17
N GLN A 85 5.01 6.32 -20.20
CA GLN A 85 5.91 6.27 -19.03
C GLN A 85 5.35 7.10 -17.87
N ARG A 86 4.95 8.33 -18.14
CA ARG A 86 4.42 9.24 -17.13
C ARG A 86 3.13 8.74 -16.51
N THR A 87 2.23 8.16 -17.33
CA THR A 87 0.98 7.57 -16.86
C THR A 87 1.24 6.44 -15.86
N PHE A 88 2.14 5.54 -16.20
CA PHE A 88 2.51 4.43 -15.33
C PHE A 88 3.22 4.88 -14.06
N SER A 89 4.15 5.83 -14.17
CA SER A 89 4.86 6.41 -13.03
C SER A 89 3.89 7.07 -12.03
N PHE A 90 2.95 7.88 -12.51
CA PHE A 90 1.95 8.51 -11.63
C PHE A 90 1.07 7.47 -10.95
N LEU A 91 0.63 6.45 -11.68
CA LEU A 91 -0.20 5.40 -11.13
C LEU A 91 0.53 4.63 -10.01
N ARG A 92 1.82 4.34 -10.18
CA ARG A 92 2.67 3.72 -9.15
C ARG A 92 2.87 4.61 -7.93
N GLN A 93 3.05 5.92 -8.11
CA GLN A 93 3.12 6.86 -6.99
C GLN A 93 1.84 6.83 -6.15
N ILE A 94 0.68 6.78 -6.81
CA ILE A 94 -0.61 6.75 -6.12
C ILE A 94 -0.81 5.39 -5.42
N GLU A 95 -0.42 4.28 -6.04
CA GLU A 95 -0.42 2.97 -5.38
C GLU A 95 0.46 3.01 -4.11
N HIS A 96 1.66 3.58 -4.21
CA HIS A 96 2.55 3.73 -3.07
C HIS A 96 1.91 4.60 -1.95
N PHE A 97 1.21 5.66 -2.31
CA PHE A 97 0.46 6.48 -1.35
C PHE A 97 -0.63 5.67 -0.62
N THR A 98 -1.25 4.66 -1.24
CA THR A 98 -2.22 3.81 -0.54
C THR A 98 -1.60 2.99 0.59
N HIS A 99 -0.30 2.76 0.57
CA HIS A 99 0.42 2.11 1.68
C HIS A 99 0.55 3.06 2.89
N GLU A 100 0.72 4.36 2.66
CA GLU A 100 0.73 5.35 3.75
C GLU A 100 -0.67 5.48 4.39
N LEU A 101 -1.73 5.40 3.60
CA LEU A 101 -3.10 5.34 4.15
C LEU A 101 -3.27 4.13 5.08
N TRP A 102 -2.70 2.97 4.73
CA TRP A 102 -2.75 1.78 5.59
C TRP A 102 -1.91 1.97 6.87
N LYS A 103 -0.80 2.66 6.83
CA LYS A 103 -0.03 2.97 8.05
C LYS A 103 -0.83 3.81 9.06
N VAL A 104 -1.77 4.63 8.58
CA VAL A 104 -2.66 5.42 9.45
C VAL A 104 -3.75 4.54 10.08
N LYS A 105 -4.36 3.66 9.32
CA LYS A 105 -5.35 2.69 9.80
C LYS A 105 -5.58 1.56 8.79
N ASP A 106 -6.12 0.43 9.27
CA ASP A 106 -6.58 -0.64 8.38
C ASP A 106 -7.62 -0.11 7.38
N ASN A 107 -7.46 -0.48 6.13
CA ASN A 107 -8.32 -0.04 5.04
C ASN A 107 -8.16 -0.93 3.80
N ASN A 108 -9.12 -0.84 2.90
CA ASN A 108 -9.14 -1.54 1.62
C ASN A 108 -9.03 -0.58 0.42
N VAL A 109 -8.36 0.56 0.59
CA VAL A 109 -8.16 1.52 -0.49
C VAL A 109 -7.12 1.00 -1.49
N TYR A 110 -7.47 1.05 -2.77
CA TYR A 110 -6.58 0.67 -3.86
C TYR A 110 -6.80 1.54 -5.11
N VAL A 111 -5.89 1.45 -6.07
CA VAL A 111 -5.98 2.08 -7.37
C VAL A 111 -5.78 1.02 -8.45
N ILE A 112 -6.57 1.08 -9.54
CA ILE A 112 -6.43 0.16 -10.69
C ILE A 112 -5.99 0.93 -11.91
N ASP A 113 -6.81 1.85 -12.38
CA ASP A 113 -6.62 2.55 -13.64
C ASP A 113 -6.14 3.98 -13.43
N GLY A 114 -5.20 4.39 -14.27
CA GLY A 114 -4.77 5.77 -14.43
C GLY A 114 -4.91 6.21 -15.87
N TYR A 115 -5.44 7.40 -16.07
CA TYR A 115 -5.68 8.01 -17.38
C TYR A 115 -4.93 9.32 -17.47
N LEU A 116 -4.15 9.51 -18.51
CA LEU A 116 -3.46 10.77 -18.79
C LEU A 116 -3.98 11.33 -20.12
N PHE A 117 -4.43 12.55 -20.06
CA PHE A 117 -4.93 13.33 -21.19
C PHE A 117 -3.93 14.43 -21.48
N ALA A 118 -3.23 14.33 -22.59
CA ALA A 118 -2.40 15.41 -23.13
C ALA A 118 -3.25 16.21 -24.12
N TYR A 119 -3.49 17.48 -23.86
CA TYR A 119 -4.52 18.24 -24.57
C TYR A 119 -4.06 19.63 -25.00
N ASN A 120 -4.70 20.12 -26.04
CA ASN A 120 -4.76 21.51 -26.44
C ASN A 120 -6.18 22.04 -26.12
N LYS A 121 -6.35 23.35 -25.97
CA LYS A 121 -7.66 24.03 -25.84
C LYS A 121 -8.74 23.23 -25.08
N HIS A 122 -8.65 23.18 -23.76
CA HIS A 122 -9.67 22.61 -22.87
C HIS A 122 -10.17 21.18 -23.21
N PHE A 123 -9.26 20.26 -23.54
CA PHE A 123 -9.57 18.86 -23.84
C PHE A 123 -10.49 18.65 -25.07
N GLU A 124 -10.43 19.54 -26.05
CA GLU A 124 -11.15 19.35 -27.32
C GLU A 124 -10.48 18.27 -28.16
N ASP A 125 -9.14 18.30 -28.22
CA ASP A 125 -8.31 17.34 -28.92
C ASP A 125 -7.03 17.00 -28.15
N GLY A 126 -6.38 15.89 -28.49
CA GLY A 126 -5.12 15.52 -27.86
C GLY A 126 -4.82 14.02 -27.93
N TYR A 127 -3.90 13.62 -27.07
CA TYR A 127 -3.47 12.23 -26.91
C TYR A 127 -3.92 11.69 -25.55
N THR A 128 -4.24 10.42 -25.53
CA THR A 128 -4.72 9.76 -24.30
C THR A 128 -3.91 8.50 -24.02
N TYR A 129 -3.55 8.33 -22.76
CA TYR A 129 -2.79 7.17 -22.30
C TYR A 129 -3.51 6.55 -21.11
N LYS A 130 -3.49 5.22 -21.05
CA LYS A 130 -4.05 4.44 -19.95
C LYS A 130 -2.98 3.48 -19.42
N ALA A 131 -2.87 3.38 -18.11
CA ALA A 131 -2.14 2.32 -17.43
C ALA A 131 -3.05 1.64 -16.41
N SER A 132 -2.79 0.36 -16.13
CA SER A 132 -3.56 -0.41 -15.16
C SER A 132 -2.65 -1.21 -14.24
N LEU A 133 -3.05 -1.33 -12.98
CA LEU A 133 -2.44 -2.18 -11.96
C LEU A 133 -3.41 -3.30 -11.59
N THR A 134 -2.91 -4.35 -10.96
CA THR A 134 -3.70 -5.54 -10.58
C THR A 134 -3.87 -5.68 -9.05
N GLY A 135 -3.34 -4.74 -8.26
CA GLY A 135 -3.38 -4.81 -6.81
C GLY A 135 -4.75 -4.41 -6.25
N LEU A 136 -5.53 -5.37 -5.81
CA LEU A 136 -6.76 -5.13 -5.04
C LEU A 136 -6.44 -5.35 -3.55
N TYR A 137 -6.81 -4.41 -2.70
CA TYR A 137 -6.61 -4.54 -1.25
C TYR A 137 -7.93 -4.81 -0.53
N SER A 138 -7.86 -5.53 0.56
CA SER A 138 -8.98 -5.82 1.45
C SER A 138 -8.58 -5.53 2.90
N TYR A 139 -9.57 -5.23 3.73
CA TYR A 139 -9.38 -5.11 5.18
C TYR A 139 -8.73 -6.38 5.76
N SER A 140 -8.08 -6.22 6.90
CA SER A 140 -7.59 -7.37 7.68
C SER A 140 -8.71 -8.31 8.10
N THR A 141 -9.92 -7.76 8.32
CA THR A 141 -11.16 -8.49 8.64
C THR A 141 -11.89 -9.04 7.44
N TYR A 142 -11.41 -8.76 6.22
CA TYR A 142 -12.05 -9.13 4.97
C TYR A 142 -13.38 -8.42 4.66
N GLU A 143 -13.73 -7.42 5.41
CA GLU A 143 -14.91 -6.60 5.13
C GLU A 143 -14.77 -5.83 3.81
N GLN A 144 -15.92 -5.50 3.20
CA GLN A 144 -16.00 -4.80 1.90
C GLN A 144 -16.53 -3.37 2.06
N ASN A 145 -16.34 -2.76 3.21
CA ASN A 145 -16.84 -1.42 3.51
C ASN A 145 -15.94 -0.34 2.91
N GLU A 146 -16.52 0.83 2.61
CA GLU A 146 -15.74 2.01 2.24
C GLU A 146 -14.94 2.54 3.44
N SER A 147 -13.72 2.94 3.16
CA SER A 147 -12.79 3.49 4.15
C SER A 147 -12.94 5.00 4.22
N CYS A 148 -13.56 5.52 5.28
CA CYS A 148 -13.73 6.97 5.47
C CYS A 148 -12.54 7.58 6.20
N PHE A 149 -11.84 8.55 5.59
CA PHE A 149 -10.69 9.24 6.16
C PHE A 149 -11.09 10.65 6.63
N SER A 150 -10.75 10.98 7.88
CA SER A 150 -10.82 12.34 8.40
C SER A 150 -9.70 13.22 7.82
N ASP A 151 -9.84 14.54 7.94
CA ASP A 151 -8.80 15.48 7.51
C ASP A 151 -7.48 15.26 8.24
N SER A 152 -7.51 14.95 9.53
CA SER A 152 -6.30 14.64 10.31
C SER A 152 -5.63 13.36 9.84
N GLN A 153 -6.39 12.30 9.59
CA GLN A 153 -5.86 11.03 9.06
C GLN A 153 -5.22 11.21 7.68
N LEU A 154 -5.88 11.95 6.80
CA LEU A 154 -5.33 12.27 5.48
C LEU A 154 -4.04 13.11 5.59
N THR A 155 -4.03 14.11 6.47
CA THR A 155 -2.85 14.95 6.70
C THR A 155 -1.68 14.12 7.22
N THR A 156 -1.91 13.20 8.16
CA THR A 156 -0.87 12.28 8.65
C THR A 156 -0.29 11.42 7.52
N ALA A 157 -1.14 10.83 6.67
CA ALA A 157 -0.67 10.04 5.54
C ALA A 157 0.18 10.87 4.56
N ILE A 158 -0.24 12.11 4.28
CA ILE A 158 0.48 13.02 3.38
C ILE A 158 1.83 13.44 3.97
N GLN A 159 1.89 13.78 5.25
CA GLN A 159 3.14 14.19 5.92
C GLN A 159 4.20 13.09 5.97
N ASN A 160 3.76 11.84 6.06
CA ASN A 160 4.65 10.68 6.09
C ASN A 160 5.00 10.14 4.71
N PHE A 161 4.31 10.61 3.66
CA PHE A 161 4.52 10.12 2.31
C PHE A 161 5.83 10.62 1.71
N VAL A 162 6.67 9.67 1.33
CA VAL A 162 7.89 9.92 0.55
C VAL A 162 7.66 9.38 -0.85
N PRO A 163 7.56 10.24 -1.87
CA PRO A 163 7.41 9.79 -3.24
C PRO A 163 8.55 8.87 -3.67
N LEU A 164 8.23 7.87 -4.46
CA LEU A 164 9.24 6.98 -5.04
C LEU A 164 10.21 7.79 -5.90
N SER A 165 11.51 7.52 -5.75
CA SER A 165 12.54 8.18 -6.56
C SER A 165 12.52 7.70 -8.01
N LYS A 166 13.14 8.47 -8.93
CA LYS A 166 13.24 8.07 -10.34
C LYS A 166 14.02 6.75 -10.53
N ASP A 167 14.96 6.46 -9.64
CA ASP A 167 15.74 5.22 -9.69
C ASP A 167 14.93 3.99 -9.25
N GLU A 168 13.89 4.18 -8.44
CA GLU A 168 12.93 3.14 -8.05
C GLU A 168 11.90 2.86 -9.16
N PHE A 169 11.73 3.81 -10.09
CA PHE A 169 11.07 3.63 -11.37
C PHE A 169 12.13 3.43 -12.43
N ASN A 170 12.49 2.22 -12.73
CA ASN A 170 13.27 1.98 -13.92
C ASN A 170 12.37 2.20 -15.14
N GLU A 171 12.40 3.42 -15.69
CA GLU A 171 11.59 3.85 -16.84
C GLU A 171 11.77 2.97 -18.08
N GLU A 172 12.88 2.23 -18.18
CA GLU A 172 13.15 1.29 -19.27
C GLU A 172 12.40 -0.04 -19.12
N ASN A 173 11.83 -0.34 -17.95
CA ASN A 173 11.17 -1.61 -17.64
C ASN A 173 9.65 -1.47 -17.53
N PHE A 174 9.00 -1.00 -18.59
CA PHE A 174 7.57 -1.20 -18.78
C PHE A 174 7.26 -2.69 -18.81
N GLY A 175 6.47 -3.17 -17.87
CA GLY A 175 6.04 -4.55 -17.84
C GLY A 175 6.65 -5.39 -16.74
N GLY A 176 7.09 -4.74 -15.68
CA GLY A 176 7.27 -5.41 -14.42
C GLY A 176 8.47 -6.34 -14.39
N LYS A 177 9.66 -5.80 -14.21
CA LYS A 177 10.62 -6.59 -13.47
C LYS A 177 10.00 -6.94 -12.14
N HIS A 178 9.91 -8.23 -11.88
CA HIS A 178 9.66 -8.72 -10.53
C HIS A 178 10.65 -8.01 -9.59
N PRO A 179 10.25 -7.70 -8.34
CA PRO A 179 11.16 -7.14 -7.35
C PRO A 179 12.45 -7.92 -7.38
N ASP A 180 13.58 -7.22 -7.49
CA ASP A 180 14.88 -7.87 -7.59
C ASP A 180 15.07 -8.80 -6.41
N VAL A 181 15.16 -10.10 -6.71
CA VAL A 181 15.34 -11.17 -5.72
C VAL A 181 16.56 -10.87 -4.83
N ASP A 182 17.61 -10.26 -5.40
CA ASP A 182 18.81 -9.90 -4.67
C ASP A 182 18.54 -8.78 -3.66
N ILE A 183 17.71 -7.83 -4.02
CA ILE A 183 17.31 -6.73 -3.13
C ILE A 183 16.39 -7.24 -2.01
N LEU A 184 15.42 -8.10 -2.33
CA LEU A 184 14.41 -8.55 -1.37
C LEU A 184 14.87 -9.71 -0.49
N LEU A 185 15.65 -10.64 -1.03
CA LEU A 185 15.86 -11.95 -0.38
C LEU A 185 17.31 -12.25 -0.03
N LYS A 186 18.29 -11.74 -0.76
CA LYS A 186 19.71 -12.12 -0.56
C LYS A 186 20.48 -11.26 0.44
N ASN A 187 20.10 -10.01 0.64
CA ASN A 187 20.75 -9.15 1.62
C ASN A 187 20.16 -9.34 3.03
N LYS A 188 20.87 -10.04 3.91
CA LYS A 188 20.54 -10.14 5.33
C LYS A 188 20.73 -8.77 6.02
N GLY A 189 19.94 -8.51 7.05
CA GLY A 189 20.09 -7.36 7.93
C GLY A 189 19.39 -6.09 7.43
N SER A 190 20.03 -5.28 6.63
CA SER A 190 19.61 -3.91 6.27
C SER A 190 18.24 -3.75 5.59
N LYS A 191 17.53 -4.85 5.29
CA LYS A 191 16.26 -4.83 4.54
C LYS A 191 15.14 -5.65 5.19
N ARG A 192 15.21 -5.91 6.50
CA ARG A 192 14.14 -6.61 7.23
C ARG A 192 12.80 -5.91 7.05
N MET A 193 12.79 -4.58 7.20
CA MET A 193 11.60 -3.75 7.05
C MET A 193 11.02 -3.82 5.61
N LEU A 194 11.87 -3.76 4.58
CA LEU A 194 11.41 -3.85 3.19
C LEU A 194 10.75 -5.22 2.90
N ARG A 195 11.33 -6.31 3.40
CA ARG A 195 10.74 -7.66 3.27
C ARG A 195 9.43 -7.79 4.03
N ALA A 196 9.36 -7.22 5.23
CA ALA A 196 8.13 -7.22 6.02
C ALA A 196 7.01 -6.44 5.32
N LEU A 197 7.32 -5.27 4.76
CA LEU A 197 6.38 -4.50 3.93
C LEU A 197 5.88 -5.30 2.73
N TYR A 198 6.77 -6.00 2.02
CA TYR A 198 6.40 -6.85 0.87
C TYR A 198 5.36 -7.90 1.27
N PHE A 199 5.59 -8.64 2.36
CA PHE A 199 4.63 -9.63 2.83
C PHE A 199 3.35 -9.00 3.39
N THR A 200 3.43 -7.84 4.00
CA THR A 200 2.25 -7.09 4.46
C THR A 200 1.35 -6.67 3.29
N VAL A 201 1.94 -6.16 2.20
CA VAL A 201 1.21 -5.87 0.96
C VAL A 201 0.60 -7.15 0.38
N GLY A 202 1.33 -8.27 0.40
CA GLY A 202 0.82 -9.58 0.00
C GLY A 202 -0.36 -10.06 0.85
N ALA A 203 -0.36 -9.76 2.15
CA ALA A 203 -1.50 -10.03 3.02
C ALA A 203 -2.71 -9.17 2.66
N ARG A 204 -2.52 -7.87 2.45
CA ARG A 204 -3.59 -6.94 2.05
C ARG A 204 -4.22 -7.32 0.71
N SER A 205 -3.44 -7.80 -0.25
CA SER A 205 -3.93 -8.24 -1.57
C SER A 205 -4.50 -9.66 -1.57
N SER A 206 -4.44 -10.38 -0.46
CA SER A 206 -4.99 -11.74 -0.41
C SER A 206 -6.50 -11.71 -0.24
N SER A 207 -7.21 -12.48 -1.07
CA SER A 207 -8.65 -12.70 -0.99
C SER A 207 -9.05 -13.84 -0.05
N VAL A 208 -8.09 -14.51 0.59
CA VAL A 208 -8.32 -15.69 1.44
C VAL A 208 -7.73 -15.45 2.82
N MET A 209 -8.56 -15.51 3.86
CA MET A 209 -8.16 -15.18 5.25
C MET A 209 -6.95 -15.99 5.76
N PRO A 210 -6.89 -17.32 5.64
CA PRO A 210 -5.72 -18.08 6.06
C PRO A 210 -4.44 -17.64 5.35
N ARG A 211 -4.51 -17.26 4.06
CA ARG A 211 -3.36 -16.75 3.31
C ARG A 211 -2.90 -15.37 3.79
N LYS A 212 -3.82 -14.51 4.25
CA LYS A 212 -3.45 -13.26 4.92
C LYS A 212 -2.60 -13.54 6.15
N ILE A 213 -3.05 -14.47 7.01
CA ILE A 213 -2.34 -14.85 8.24
C ILE A 213 -0.94 -15.39 7.91
N VAL A 214 -0.81 -16.25 6.89
CA VAL A 214 0.51 -16.75 6.45
C VAL A 214 1.43 -15.59 6.05
N ASN A 215 0.94 -14.64 5.27
CA ASN A 215 1.73 -13.50 4.84
C ASN A 215 2.12 -12.60 6.02
N TYR A 216 1.23 -12.36 6.98
CA TYR A 216 1.55 -11.61 8.20
C TYR A 216 2.59 -12.35 9.07
N CYS A 217 2.50 -13.67 9.20
CA CYS A 217 3.54 -14.46 9.87
C CYS A 217 4.90 -14.32 9.16
N ASN A 218 4.93 -14.38 7.82
CA ASN A 218 6.15 -14.19 7.05
C ASN A 218 6.72 -12.77 7.23
N ALA A 219 5.88 -11.74 7.33
CA ALA A 219 6.30 -10.38 7.64
C ALA A 219 6.97 -10.31 9.03
N LEU A 220 6.39 -10.93 10.05
CA LEU A 220 6.99 -11.03 11.39
C LEU A 220 8.31 -11.82 11.37
N GLU A 221 8.39 -12.90 10.59
CA GLU A 221 9.65 -13.63 10.41
C GLU A 221 10.74 -12.76 9.80
N CYS A 222 10.39 -11.92 8.83
CA CYS A 222 11.35 -10.96 8.25
C CYS A 222 11.89 -9.98 9.27
N LEU A 223 11.06 -9.51 10.21
CA LEU A 223 11.47 -8.56 11.25
C LEU A 223 12.32 -9.24 12.34
N PHE A 224 11.89 -10.38 12.84
CA PHE A 224 12.38 -10.90 14.12
C PHE A 224 13.27 -12.14 14.04
N THR A 225 13.36 -12.84 12.90
CA THR A 225 14.13 -14.09 12.84
C THR A 225 15.64 -13.81 12.78
N THR A 226 16.38 -14.42 13.71
CA THR A 226 17.85 -14.39 13.80
C THR A 226 18.47 -15.80 13.70
N GLY A 227 17.66 -16.85 13.77
CA GLY A 227 18.11 -18.24 13.73
C GLY A 227 17.00 -19.19 13.28
N LYS A 228 17.31 -20.49 13.23
CA LYS A 228 16.39 -21.53 12.69
C LYS A 228 15.62 -22.29 13.77
N SER A 229 15.97 -22.14 15.05
CA SER A 229 15.34 -22.85 16.17
C SER A 229 14.28 -22.00 16.85
N GLU A 230 13.18 -22.65 17.25
CA GLU A 230 12.08 -22.04 18.04
C GLU A 230 11.53 -20.74 17.47
N VAL A 231 11.51 -20.60 16.14
CA VAL A 231 11.18 -19.36 15.43
C VAL A 231 9.85 -18.77 15.92
N ASN A 232 8.80 -19.58 16.00
CA ASN A 232 7.47 -19.11 16.42
C ASN A 232 7.41 -18.66 17.88
N HIS A 233 8.21 -19.27 18.78
CA HIS A 233 8.27 -18.88 20.19
C HIS A 233 9.02 -17.55 20.35
N LYS A 234 10.22 -17.44 19.76
CA LYS A 234 11.03 -16.23 19.78
C LYS A 234 10.32 -15.02 19.20
N ILE A 235 9.59 -15.18 18.08
CA ILE A 235 8.83 -14.09 17.48
C ILE A 235 7.69 -13.66 18.41
N ALA A 236 6.94 -14.61 18.98
CA ALA A 236 5.87 -14.29 19.91
C ALA A 236 6.40 -13.54 21.16
N GLU A 237 7.52 -13.95 21.71
CA GLU A 237 8.20 -13.30 22.83
C GLU A 237 8.66 -11.88 22.46
N ARG A 238 9.36 -11.73 21.33
CA ARG A 238 9.88 -10.43 20.87
C ARG A 238 8.79 -9.42 20.60
N VAL A 239 7.70 -9.84 19.94
CA VAL A 239 6.51 -9.00 19.74
C VAL A 239 5.91 -8.58 21.09
N ALA A 240 5.75 -9.54 22.02
CA ALA A 240 5.18 -9.27 23.34
C ALA A 240 6.04 -8.30 24.17
N ILE A 241 7.36 -8.45 24.14
CA ILE A 241 8.29 -7.58 24.87
C ILE A 241 8.30 -6.18 24.26
N MET A 242 8.33 -6.10 22.93
CA MET A 242 8.49 -4.83 22.22
C MET A 242 7.24 -3.95 22.29
N LEU A 243 6.03 -4.53 22.15
CA LEU A 243 4.78 -3.77 22.08
C LEU A 243 3.95 -3.82 23.36
N GLY A 244 4.16 -4.82 24.20
CA GLY A 244 3.39 -4.98 25.42
C GLY A 244 3.88 -4.09 26.56
N THR A 245 2.99 -3.23 27.09
CA THR A 245 3.28 -2.30 28.18
C THR A 245 2.93 -2.86 29.57
N THR A 246 2.05 -3.87 29.63
CA THR A 246 1.63 -4.54 30.87
C THR A 246 1.79 -6.05 30.73
N PHE A 247 1.80 -6.76 31.85
CA PHE A 247 1.82 -8.22 31.83
C PHE A 247 0.69 -8.81 30.97
N GLU A 248 -0.53 -8.30 31.12
CA GLU A 248 -1.68 -8.80 30.37
C GLU A 248 -1.57 -8.50 28.87
N SER A 249 -1.12 -7.30 28.49
CA SER A 249 -0.89 -6.97 27.06
C SER A 249 0.22 -7.82 26.46
N LYS A 250 1.33 -8.04 27.18
CA LYS A 250 2.41 -8.95 26.75
C LYS A 250 1.89 -10.38 26.52
N LYS A 251 1.11 -10.89 27.48
CA LYS A 251 0.52 -12.23 27.40
C LYS A 251 -0.44 -12.36 26.20
N ASN A 252 -1.29 -11.37 25.98
CA ASN A 252 -2.24 -11.38 24.87
C ASN A 252 -1.53 -11.33 23.50
N LEU A 253 -0.50 -10.49 23.34
CA LEU A 253 0.32 -10.42 22.14
C LEU A 253 1.05 -11.74 21.88
N PHE A 254 1.64 -12.34 22.90
CA PHE A 254 2.29 -13.64 22.80
C PHE A 254 1.31 -14.72 22.32
N GLN A 255 0.12 -14.80 22.93
CA GLN A 255 -0.90 -15.77 22.56
C GLN A 255 -1.45 -15.54 21.15
N LEU A 256 -1.64 -14.28 20.73
CA LEU A 256 -2.06 -13.91 19.39
C LEU A 256 -1.08 -14.47 18.33
N VAL A 257 0.21 -14.21 18.51
CA VAL A 257 1.23 -14.66 17.57
C VAL A 257 1.31 -16.20 17.58
N LYS A 258 1.29 -16.84 18.75
CA LYS A 258 1.26 -18.33 18.84
C LYS A 258 0.06 -18.93 18.11
N LYS A 259 -1.13 -18.35 18.27
CA LYS A 259 -2.35 -18.78 17.58
C LYS A 259 -2.22 -18.62 16.06
N ALA A 260 -1.64 -17.52 15.60
CA ALA A 260 -1.37 -17.28 14.18
C ALA A 260 -0.46 -18.34 13.56
N TYR A 261 0.62 -18.71 14.27
CA TYR A 261 1.53 -19.76 13.81
C TYR A 261 0.90 -21.15 13.77
N ASN A 262 -0.06 -21.45 14.64
CA ASN A 262 -0.83 -22.68 14.57
C ASN A 262 -1.68 -22.72 13.28
N PHE A 263 -2.39 -21.65 12.95
CA PHE A 263 -3.16 -21.54 11.70
C PHE A 263 -2.26 -21.63 10.45
N ARG A 264 -1.11 -20.94 10.48
CA ARG A 264 -0.12 -21.02 9.41
C ARG A 264 0.36 -22.46 9.21
N SER A 265 0.65 -23.17 10.29
CA SER A 265 1.12 -24.56 10.24
C SER A 265 0.06 -25.48 9.62
N GLU A 266 -1.19 -25.40 10.07
CA GLU A 266 -2.29 -26.19 9.49
C GLU A 266 -2.43 -25.93 7.99
N MET A 267 -2.42 -24.65 7.57
CA MET A 267 -2.57 -24.28 6.16
C MET A 267 -1.38 -24.74 5.30
N VAL A 268 -0.15 -24.50 5.74
CA VAL A 268 1.06 -24.79 4.95
C VAL A 268 1.27 -26.31 4.78
N HIS A 269 0.89 -27.09 5.80
CA HIS A 269 0.99 -28.56 5.74
C HIS A 269 -0.24 -29.22 5.11
N GLY A 270 -1.17 -28.47 4.53
CA GLY A 270 -2.36 -29.01 3.86
C GLY A 270 -3.33 -29.72 4.80
N GLN A 271 -3.29 -29.42 6.09
CA GLN A 271 -4.23 -29.95 7.06
C GLN A 271 -5.58 -29.20 6.95
N ALA A 272 -6.67 -29.90 7.29
CA ALA A 272 -7.97 -29.25 7.38
C ALA A 272 -7.95 -28.19 8.49
N LEU A 273 -8.23 -26.95 8.12
CA LEU A 273 -8.31 -25.83 9.06
C LEU A 273 -9.51 -26.07 9.99
N LYS A 274 -9.27 -26.21 11.28
CA LYS A 274 -10.32 -26.45 12.29
C LYS A 274 -10.82 -25.15 12.90
N ALA A 275 -10.17 -24.03 12.60
CA ALA A 275 -10.52 -22.73 13.13
C ALA A 275 -11.88 -22.25 12.61
N LYS A 276 -12.64 -21.59 13.47
CA LYS A 276 -13.82 -20.84 13.06
C LYS A 276 -13.42 -19.55 12.35
N GLU A 277 -14.28 -19.06 11.47
CA GLU A 277 -14.02 -17.84 10.72
C GLU A 277 -13.76 -16.64 11.65
N GLU A 278 -14.52 -16.53 12.73
CA GLU A 278 -14.35 -15.45 13.73
C GLU A 278 -12.94 -15.46 14.35
N ASP A 279 -12.39 -16.64 14.61
CA ASP A 279 -11.03 -16.79 15.14
C ASP A 279 -9.97 -16.33 14.15
N LEU A 280 -10.17 -16.61 12.86
CA LEU A 280 -9.27 -16.17 11.80
C LEU A 280 -9.32 -14.63 11.64
N VAL A 281 -10.52 -14.04 11.71
CA VAL A 281 -10.72 -12.58 11.64
C VAL A 281 -9.99 -11.91 12.80
N ILE A 282 -10.19 -12.35 14.03
CA ILE A 282 -9.54 -11.81 15.23
C ILE A 282 -8.01 -11.87 15.09
N VAL A 283 -7.48 -13.02 14.67
CA VAL A 283 -6.03 -13.19 14.51
C VAL A 283 -5.49 -12.33 13.38
N SER A 284 -6.16 -12.27 12.23
CA SER A 284 -5.75 -11.45 11.11
C SER A 284 -5.70 -9.97 11.47
N GLN A 285 -6.75 -9.45 12.13
CA GLN A 285 -6.82 -8.06 12.59
C GLN A 285 -5.74 -7.75 13.63
N GLY A 286 -5.52 -8.67 14.58
CA GLY A 286 -4.47 -8.51 15.58
C GLY A 286 -3.08 -8.44 14.96
N LEU A 287 -2.77 -9.29 13.98
CA LEU A 287 -1.50 -9.28 13.27
C LEU A 287 -1.31 -8.03 12.40
N ASP A 288 -2.37 -7.55 11.74
CA ASP A 288 -2.35 -6.31 10.98
C ASP A 288 -2.02 -5.11 11.87
N ASN A 289 -2.64 -5.02 13.06
CA ASN A 289 -2.35 -3.99 14.04
C ASN A 289 -0.89 -4.05 14.54
N VAL A 290 -0.42 -5.24 14.93
CA VAL A 290 0.97 -5.47 15.34
C VAL A 290 1.95 -5.02 14.27
N LEU A 291 1.77 -5.46 13.03
CA LEU A 291 2.66 -5.10 11.93
C LEU A 291 2.61 -3.61 11.60
N ARG A 292 1.43 -2.99 11.66
CA ARG A 292 1.30 -1.55 11.44
C ARG A 292 2.06 -0.75 12.48
N GLU A 293 1.93 -1.10 13.75
CA GLU A 293 2.67 -0.47 14.85
C GLU A 293 4.17 -0.61 14.66
N LEU A 294 4.68 -1.84 14.45
CA LEU A 294 6.11 -2.11 14.21
C LEU A 294 6.67 -1.36 12.99
N ILE A 295 5.89 -1.27 11.91
CA ILE A 295 6.31 -0.61 10.67
C ILE A 295 6.29 0.92 10.82
N VAL A 296 5.31 1.48 11.52
CA VAL A 296 5.21 2.91 11.77
C VAL A 296 6.31 3.37 12.72
N GLU A 297 6.55 2.64 13.80
CA GLU A 297 7.64 2.95 14.75
C GLU A 297 9.01 2.81 14.11
N ASN A 298 9.17 1.89 13.17
CA ASN A 298 10.41 1.63 12.44
C ASN A 298 11.64 1.60 13.35
N HIS A 299 11.54 0.84 14.45
CA HIS A 299 12.58 0.83 15.49
C HIS A 299 13.95 0.44 14.94
N GLY A 300 15.00 1.14 15.36
CA GLY A 300 16.37 0.95 14.84
C GLY A 300 16.93 -0.47 14.99
N VAL A 301 16.32 -1.30 15.85
CA VAL A 301 16.70 -2.73 16.00
C VAL A 301 16.55 -3.51 14.69
N PHE A 302 15.61 -3.15 13.82
CA PHE A 302 15.40 -3.84 12.55
C PHE A 302 16.48 -3.55 11.49
N SER A 303 17.36 -2.60 11.76
CA SER A 303 18.57 -2.32 10.94
C SER A 303 19.81 -3.02 11.45
N LYS A 304 19.75 -3.67 12.62
CA LYS A 304 20.85 -4.37 13.24
C LYS A 304 21.09 -5.76 12.63
N ASP A 305 22.29 -6.29 12.80
CA ASP A 305 22.58 -7.68 12.47
C ASP A 305 21.90 -8.67 13.45
N ASP A 306 21.99 -9.96 13.14
CA ASP A 306 21.30 -11.01 13.89
C ASP A 306 21.77 -11.06 15.36
N LYS A 307 23.06 -10.87 15.62
CA LYS A 307 23.64 -10.90 16.96
C LYS A 307 23.24 -9.67 17.78
N GLU A 308 23.41 -8.49 17.21
CA GLU A 308 23.01 -7.24 17.87
C GLU A 308 21.50 -7.19 18.19
N MET A 309 20.69 -7.83 17.35
CA MET A 309 19.26 -7.98 17.62
C MET A 309 19.00 -8.96 18.76
N ASP A 310 19.69 -10.09 18.82
CA ASP A 310 19.56 -11.04 19.93
C ASP A 310 19.99 -10.40 21.25
N ASP A 311 21.10 -9.68 21.27
CA ASP A 311 21.58 -8.95 22.45
C ASP A 311 20.57 -7.89 22.91
N PHE A 312 19.98 -7.12 21.97
CA PHE A 312 18.93 -6.14 22.29
C PHE A 312 17.71 -6.76 22.97
N PHE A 313 17.22 -7.90 22.47
CA PHE A 313 16.06 -8.57 23.09
C PHE A 313 16.42 -9.25 24.41
N LEU A 314 17.66 -9.71 24.56
CA LEU A 314 18.16 -10.24 25.84
C LEU A 314 18.18 -9.14 26.91
N ASP A 315 18.66 -7.94 26.56
CA ASP A 315 18.67 -6.80 27.48
C ASP A 315 17.25 -6.39 27.89
N LEU A 316 16.30 -6.37 26.95
CA LEU A 316 14.89 -6.08 27.25
C LEU A 316 14.20 -7.15 28.10
N LEU A 317 14.65 -8.40 28.05
CA LEU A 317 14.09 -9.50 28.83
C LEU A 317 14.45 -9.38 30.31
N PHE A 318 15.64 -8.83 30.61
CA PHE A 318 16.18 -8.73 31.95
C PHE A 318 16.11 -7.31 32.55
N SER A 319 15.56 -6.33 31.83
CA SER A 319 15.28 -4.97 32.33
C SER A 319 13.89 -4.89 32.93
#